data_fcbc295858f360faa3407f311c863ce3
#
_entry.id   fcbc295858f360faa3407f311c863ce3
#
_cell.length_a   1.000
_cell.length_b   1.000
_cell.length_c   1.000
_cell.angle_alpha   90.00
_cell.angle_beta   90.00
_cell.angle_gamma   90.00
#
_symmetry.space_group_name_H-M   'P 1'
#
loop_
_entity.id
_entity.type
_entity.pdbx_description
1 polymer ?
#
loop_
_entity_poly.entity_id
_entity_poly.type
_entity_poly.pdbx_seq_one_letter_code
_entity_poly.pdbx_strand_id
1 'polypeptide(L)'
;MKKIYNKLVRDKMIDIYKHDVENKISASAFDVEYLSPQETLQKLKDKLVEESQEVFESYDLPDKTPLKEELADVIEVIDAILYHNKFTLSEVLAIRDAKKEKRGGFEKGIYLKSIDYFNTN
;
A
#
# COMPACT_ATOMS: atom_id res chain seq x y z
N MET A 1 -25.76 1.94 14.44
CA MET A 1 -25.49 0.90 13.42
C MET A 1 -24.01 0.53 13.44
N LYS A 2 -23.71 -0.74 13.42
CA LYS A 2 -22.32 -1.22 13.42
C LYS A 2 -21.81 -1.40 11.99
N LYS A 3 -20.64 -0.87 11.69
CA LYS A 3 -19.96 -1.09 10.40
C LYS A 3 -18.69 -1.91 10.63
N ILE A 4 -18.52 -2.96 9.85
CA ILE A 4 -17.38 -3.87 9.96
C ILE A 4 -16.35 -3.47 8.91
N TYR A 5 -15.09 -3.27 9.33
CA TYR A 5 -13.99 -2.90 8.43
C TYR A 5 -13.00 -4.03 8.21
N ASN A 6 -12.57 -4.71 9.29
CA ASN A 6 -11.60 -5.82 9.25
C ASN A 6 -10.36 -5.48 8.39
N LYS A 7 -9.70 -4.39 8.73
CA LYS A 7 -8.51 -3.93 7.99
C LYS A 7 -7.50 -3.29 8.92
N LEU A 8 -6.25 -3.25 8.51
CA LEU A 8 -5.21 -2.50 9.21
C LEU A 8 -5.51 -1.02 9.15
N VAL A 9 -5.24 -0.33 10.25
CA VAL A 9 -5.31 1.13 10.34
C VAL A 9 -3.96 1.67 10.82
N ARG A 10 -3.70 2.94 10.56
CA ARG A 10 -2.50 3.62 11.02
C ARG A 10 -2.52 3.74 12.54
N ASP A 11 -1.34 3.70 13.17
CA ASP A 11 -1.20 3.61 14.64
C ASP A 11 -1.94 4.73 15.39
N LYS A 12 -1.89 5.94 14.89
CA LYS A 12 -2.51 7.10 15.56
C LYS A 12 -4.02 7.14 15.43
N MET A 13 -4.62 6.26 14.64
CA MET A 13 -6.08 6.20 14.51
C MET A 13 -6.76 5.82 15.82
N ILE A 14 -6.08 5.07 16.69
CA ILE A 14 -6.61 4.72 18.02
C ILE A 14 -6.97 5.98 18.81
N ASP A 15 -6.09 6.98 18.82
CA ASP A 15 -6.34 8.24 19.52
C ASP A 15 -7.51 9.01 18.91
N ILE A 16 -7.64 8.97 17.60
CA ILE A 16 -8.76 9.60 16.89
C ILE A 16 -10.08 8.93 17.26
N TYR A 17 -10.12 7.59 17.26
CA TYR A 17 -11.31 6.83 17.64
C TYR A 17 -11.71 7.09 19.09
N LYS A 18 -10.73 7.11 20.01
CA LYS A 18 -10.99 7.43 21.43
C LYS A 18 -11.59 8.82 21.57
N HIS A 19 -11.02 9.80 20.89
CA HIS A 19 -11.51 11.17 20.91
C HIS A 19 -12.96 11.26 20.39
N ASP A 20 -13.26 10.59 19.29
CA ASP A 20 -14.59 10.61 18.68
C ASP A 20 -15.63 9.97 19.60
N VAL A 21 -15.29 8.87 20.26
CA VAL A 21 -16.18 8.20 21.20
C VAL A 21 -16.42 9.06 22.44
N GLU A 22 -15.35 9.60 23.05
CA GLU A 22 -15.43 10.44 24.25
C GLU A 22 -16.24 11.71 24.02
N ASN A 23 -16.15 12.30 22.83
CA ASN A 23 -16.83 13.54 22.50
C ASN A 23 -18.13 13.33 21.73
N LYS A 24 -18.57 12.09 21.55
CA LYS A 24 -19.81 11.72 20.87
C LYS A 24 -19.94 12.37 19.49
N ILE A 25 -18.83 12.38 18.71
CA ILE A 25 -18.82 13.05 17.42
C ILE A 25 -19.46 12.17 16.36
N SER A 26 -18.88 11.01 16.04
CA SER A 26 -19.35 10.17 14.94
C SER A 26 -19.51 8.71 15.32
N ALA A 27 -18.97 8.29 16.45
CA ALA A 27 -18.99 6.91 16.90
C ALA A 27 -19.33 6.81 18.37
N SER A 28 -19.99 5.72 18.76
CA SER A 28 -20.31 5.41 20.16
C SER A 28 -19.35 4.38 20.75
N ALA A 29 -18.69 3.61 19.92
CA ALA A 29 -17.74 2.58 20.35
C ALA A 29 -16.85 2.17 19.17
N PHE A 30 -15.71 1.57 19.46
CA PHE A 30 -14.85 0.95 18.46
C PHE A 30 -14.18 -0.29 19.05
N ASP A 31 -13.80 -1.21 18.18
CA ASP A 31 -13.16 -2.46 18.57
C ASP A 31 -11.92 -2.67 17.72
N VAL A 32 -10.78 -2.90 18.36
CA VAL A 32 -9.50 -3.12 17.70
C VAL A 32 -8.77 -4.31 18.30
N GLU A 33 -7.92 -4.93 17.52
CA GLU A 33 -7.05 -6.01 17.94
C GLU A 33 -5.61 -5.65 17.55
N TYR A 34 -4.68 -5.94 18.44
CA TYR A 34 -3.24 -5.78 18.17
C TYR A 34 -2.70 -7.11 17.66
N LEU A 35 -2.33 -7.16 16.38
CA LEU A 35 -1.85 -8.37 15.74
C LEU A 35 -0.39 -8.65 16.08
N SER A 36 0.00 -9.93 16.04
CA SER A 36 1.42 -10.31 16.09
C SER A 36 2.15 -9.76 14.86
N PRO A 37 3.49 -9.67 14.88
CA PRO A 37 4.25 -9.26 13.70
C PRO A 37 3.96 -10.13 12.47
N GLN A 38 3.81 -11.44 12.65
CA GLN A 38 3.51 -12.36 11.56
C GLN A 38 2.11 -12.15 10.98
N GLU A 39 1.12 -11.96 11.84
CA GLU A 39 -0.24 -11.64 11.41
C GLU A 39 -0.29 -10.30 10.70
N THR A 40 0.45 -9.32 11.19
CA THR A 40 0.55 -7.99 10.55
C THR A 40 1.11 -8.11 9.13
N LEU A 41 2.16 -8.92 8.93
CA LEU A 41 2.71 -9.17 7.60
C LEU A 41 1.66 -9.74 6.64
N GLN A 42 0.82 -10.68 7.12
CA GLN A 42 -0.23 -11.24 6.29
C GLN A 42 -1.28 -10.19 5.92
N LYS A 43 -1.65 -9.33 6.86
CA LYS A 43 -2.63 -8.26 6.60
C LYS A 43 -2.08 -7.13 5.74
N LEU A 44 -0.77 -6.92 5.74
CA LEU A 44 -0.13 -5.93 4.86
C LEU A 44 -0.24 -6.30 3.37
N LYS A 45 -0.32 -7.59 3.04
CA LYS A 45 -0.59 -8.00 1.66
C LYS A 45 -1.95 -7.50 1.19
N ASP A 46 -2.97 -7.68 2.03
CA ASP A 46 -4.32 -7.19 1.72
C ASP A 46 -4.34 -5.67 1.63
N LYS A 47 -3.60 -5.01 2.52
CA LYS A 47 -3.50 -3.55 2.54
C LYS A 47 -2.84 -3.01 1.27
N LEU A 48 -1.81 -3.68 0.79
CA LEU A 48 -1.14 -3.29 -0.45
C LEU A 48 -2.10 -3.37 -1.65
N VAL A 49 -2.89 -4.44 -1.73
CA VAL A 49 -3.91 -4.59 -2.78
C VAL A 49 -4.97 -3.50 -2.64
N GLU A 50 -5.45 -3.23 -1.42
CA GLU A 50 -6.44 -2.19 -1.16
C GLU A 50 -5.96 -0.82 -1.65
N GLU A 51 -4.75 -0.42 -1.25
CA GLU A 51 -4.21 0.89 -1.63
C GLU A 51 -3.89 0.97 -3.13
N SER A 52 -3.44 -0.13 -3.73
CA SER A 52 -3.23 -0.19 -5.18
C SER A 52 -4.54 -0.03 -5.95
N GLN A 53 -5.63 -0.59 -5.44
CA GLN A 53 -6.96 -0.43 -6.03
C GLN A 53 -7.42 1.03 -5.94
N GLU A 54 -7.16 1.71 -4.83
CA GLU A 54 -7.48 3.12 -4.67
C GLU A 54 -6.68 4.01 -5.62
N VAL A 55 -5.40 3.66 -5.88
CA VAL A 55 -4.60 4.32 -6.91
C VAL A 55 -5.28 4.17 -8.28
N PHE A 56 -5.69 2.97 -8.63
CA PHE A 56 -6.36 2.68 -9.90
C PHE A 56 -7.64 3.51 -10.04
N GLU A 57 -8.46 3.58 -8.99
CA GLU A 57 -9.73 4.32 -9.01
C GLU A 57 -9.54 5.83 -9.13
N SER A 58 -8.46 6.38 -8.58
CA SER A 58 -8.18 7.82 -8.64
C SER A 58 -7.37 8.24 -9.88
N TYR A 59 -6.91 7.27 -10.67
CA TYR A 59 -5.95 7.48 -11.74
C TYR A 59 -6.44 8.45 -12.83
N ASP A 60 -7.69 8.32 -13.23
CA ASP A 60 -8.27 9.09 -14.33
C ASP A 60 -9.08 10.32 -13.87
N LEU A 61 -9.06 10.65 -12.59
CA LEU A 61 -9.76 11.83 -12.09
C LEU A 61 -9.11 13.11 -12.63
N PRO A 62 -9.91 14.14 -12.96
CA PRO A 62 -9.37 15.43 -13.44
C PRO A 62 -8.44 16.09 -12.42
N ASP A 63 -8.80 16.09 -11.13
CA ASP A 63 -7.95 16.55 -10.05
C ASP A 63 -6.99 15.42 -9.68
N LYS A 64 -5.69 15.70 -9.71
CA LYS A 64 -4.64 14.71 -9.43
C LYS A 64 -4.24 14.62 -7.95
N THR A 65 -4.85 15.42 -7.09
CA THR A 65 -4.57 15.38 -5.65
C THR A 65 -4.91 14.02 -5.03
N PRO A 66 -6.08 13.41 -5.30
CA PRO A 66 -6.37 12.07 -4.79
C PRO A 66 -5.34 11.03 -5.24
N LEU A 67 -4.88 11.07 -6.49
CA LEU A 67 -3.85 10.14 -6.97
C LEU A 67 -2.56 10.27 -6.17
N LYS A 68 -2.14 11.49 -5.87
CA LYS A 68 -0.93 11.72 -5.06
C LYS A 68 -1.09 11.16 -3.66
N GLU A 69 -2.26 11.34 -3.05
CA GLU A 69 -2.56 10.84 -1.71
C GLU A 69 -2.52 9.31 -1.68
N GLU A 70 -3.12 8.66 -2.68
CA GLU A 70 -3.14 7.19 -2.75
C GLU A 70 -1.74 6.62 -3.02
N LEU A 71 -0.93 7.30 -3.83
CA LEU A 71 0.47 6.90 -4.02
C LEU A 71 1.26 7.02 -2.71
N ALA A 72 1.01 8.06 -1.92
CA ALA A 72 1.62 8.20 -0.60
C ALA A 72 1.21 7.05 0.33
N ASP A 73 -0.04 6.61 0.27
CA ASP A 73 -0.53 5.48 1.06
C ASP A 73 0.15 4.17 0.64
N VAL A 74 0.38 3.97 -0.66
CA VAL A 74 1.15 2.80 -1.14
C VAL A 74 2.57 2.81 -0.58
N ILE A 75 3.24 3.96 -0.60
CA ILE A 75 4.59 4.10 -0.03
C ILE A 75 4.58 3.76 1.46
N GLU A 76 3.57 4.21 2.21
CA GLU A 76 3.44 3.90 3.64
C GLU A 76 3.28 2.39 3.88
N VAL A 77 2.51 1.70 3.06
CA VAL A 77 2.37 0.25 3.15
C VAL A 77 3.70 -0.44 2.84
N ILE A 78 4.44 0.03 1.84
CA ILE A 78 5.77 -0.49 1.52
C ILE A 78 6.71 -0.33 2.73
N ASP A 79 6.72 0.85 3.34
CA ASP A 79 7.53 1.11 4.54
C ASP A 79 7.18 0.14 5.68
N ALA A 80 5.89 -0.12 5.90
CA ALA A 80 5.43 -1.06 6.91
C ALA A 80 5.89 -2.50 6.60
N ILE A 81 5.83 -2.91 5.34
CA ILE A 81 6.33 -4.23 4.91
C ILE A 81 7.83 -4.35 5.18
N LEU A 82 8.60 -3.31 4.85
CA LEU A 82 10.03 -3.28 5.13
C LEU A 82 10.31 -3.42 6.64
N TYR A 83 9.61 -2.64 7.44
CA TYR A 83 9.77 -2.64 8.89
C TYR A 83 9.52 -4.03 9.49
N HIS A 84 8.40 -4.65 9.17
CA HIS A 84 8.03 -5.95 9.73
C HIS A 84 8.86 -7.11 9.20
N ASN A 85 9.50 -6.96 8.05
CA ASN A 85 10.44 -7.95 7.50
C ASN A 85 11.88 -7.68 7.94
N LYS A 86 12.15 -6.57 8.62
CA LYS A 86 13.50 -6.13 8.98
C LYS A 86 14.39 -5.89 7.75
N PHE A 87 13.78 -5.46 6.65
CA PHE A 87 14.49 -4.99 5.48
C PHE A 87 14.76 -3.50 5.61
N THR A 88 15.83 -3.03 5.02
CA THR A 88 16.07 -1.59 4.91
C THR A 88 15.57 -1.07 3.56
N LEU A 89 15.15 0.18 3.54
CA LEU A 89 14.78 0.85 2.29
C LEU A 89 15.97 0.86 1.32
N SER A 90 17.18 1.08 1.83
CA SER A 90 18.41 1.08 1.02
C SER A 90 18.61 -0.22 0.26
N GLU A 91 18.36 -1.38 0.88
CA GLU A 91 18.48 -2.68 0.21
C GLU A 91 17.52 -2.77 -0.98
N VAL A 92 16.27 -2.38 -0.79
CA VAL A 92 15.26 -2.46 -1.84
C VAL A 92 15.53 -1.46 -2.95
N LEU A 93 15.95 -0.23 -2.59
CA LEU A 93 16.31 0.79 -3.58
C LEU A 93 17.52 0.37 -4.40
N ALA A 94 18.51 -0.29 -3.80
CA ALA A 94 19.67 -0.80 -4.54
C ALA A 94 19.25 -1.83 -5.59
N ILE A 95 18.31 -2.72 -5.26
CA ILE A 95 17.75 -3.68 -6.21
C ILE A 95 16.99 -2.97 -7.34
N ARG A 96 16.18 -1.99 -6.99
CA ARG A 96 15.46 -1.18 -7.98
C ARG A 96 16.42 -0.49 -8.93
N ASP A 97 17.46 0.14 -8.40
CA ASP A 97 18.44 0.88 -9.20
C ASP A 97 19.22 -0.04 -10.12
N ALA A 98 19.60 -1.22 -9.66
CA ALA A 98 20.28 -2.23 -10.48
C ALA A 98 19.40 -2.71 -11.64
N LYS A 99 18.11 -2.92 -11.38
CA LYS A 99 17.14 -3.29 -12.43
C LYS A 99 16.97 -2.16 -13.44
N LYS A 100 16.91 -0.93 -12.96
CA LYS A 100 16.77 0.25 -13.83
C LYS A 100 17.99 0.44 -14.70
N GLU A 101 19.18 0.24 -14.16
CA GLU A 101 20.44 0.27 -14.92
C GLU A 101 20.44 -0.77 -16.04
N LYS A 102 20.00 -1.99 -15.74
CA LYS A 102 20.01 -3.10 -16.68
C LYS A 102 18.86 -3.06 -17.68
N ARG A 103 17.67 -2.70 -17.25
CA ARG A 103 16.42 -2.83 -18.03
C ARG A 103 15.80 -1.50 -18.41
N GLY A 104 16.22 -0.40 -17.79
CA GLY A 104 15.61 0.91 -17.96
C GLY A 104 14.39 1.13 -17.08
N GLY A 105 13.84 2.32 -17.16
CA GLY A 105 12.56 2.66 -16.55
C GLY A 105 11.42 2.53 -17.54
N PHE A 106 10.35 3.29 -17.33
CA PHE A 106 9.16 3.24 -18.17
C PHE A 106 8.92 4.54 -18.95
N GLU A 107 9.89 5.43 -18.98
CA GLU A 107 9.75 6.78 -19.56
C GLU A 107 9.47 6.76 -21.05
N LYS A 108 9.94 5.73 -21.78
CA LYS A 108 9.75 5.63 -23.22
C LYS A 108 8.40 5.09 -23.65
N GLY A 109 7.60 4.55 -22.70
CA GLY A 109 6.26 4.03 -23.00
C GLY A 109 6.26 2.87 -23.98
N ILE A 110 7.16 1.91 -23.83
CA ILE A 110 7.29 0.77 -24.73
C ILE A 110 6.30 -0.33 -24.32
N TYR A 111 5.41 -0.70 -25.24
CA TYR A 111 4.40 -1.73 -25.01
C TYR A 111 4.77 -2.97 -25.82
N LEU A 112 5.15 -4.04 -25.14
CA LEU A 112 5.50 -5.30 -25.78
C LEU A 112 4.25 -6.04 -26.25
N LYS A 113 4.14 -6.30 -27.55
CA LYS A 113 3.01 -7.03 -28.11
C LYS A 113 3.29 -8.52 -28.23
N SER A 114 4.46 -8.90 -28.71
CA SER A 114 4.80 -10.31 -28.89
C SER A 114 6.31 -10.49 -29.04
N ILE A 115 6.76 -11.71 -28.84
CA ILE A 115 8.11 -12.16 -29.15
C ILE A 115 7.98 -13.52 -29.81
N ASP A 116 8.66 -13.70 -30.95
CA ASP A 116 8.80 -15.01 -31.56
C ASP A 116 10.10 -15.63 -31.09
N TYR A 117 10.00 -16.71 -30.33
CA TYR A 117 11.17 -17.44 -29.86
C TYR A 117 11.50 -18.60 -30.78
N PHE A 118 12.77 -18.95 -30.87
CA PHE A 118 13.18 -20.18 -31.58
C PHE A 118 12.64 -21.40 -30.82
N ASN A 119 12.24 -22.43 -31.56
CA ASN A 119 11.83 -23.70 -30.95
C ASN A 119 13.02 -24.34 -30.25
N THR A 120 12.82 -24.79 -29.01
CA THR A 120 13.85 -25.39 -28.18
C THR A 120 13.55 -26.86 -27.90
N ASN A 121 13.18 -27.62 -28.90
CA ASN A 121 12.88 -29.05 -28.74
C ASN A 121 14.10 -29.88 -28.28
#